data_88ce3b632f66a7a1eba63383735c69bb
#
_entry.id   88ce3b632f66a7a1eba63383735c69bb
#
_cell.length_a   1.000
_cell.length_b   1.000
_cell.length_c   1.000
_cell.angle_alpha   90.00
_cell.angle_beta   90.00
_cell.angle_gamma   90.00
#
_symmetry.space_group_name_H-M   'P 1'
#
loop_
_entity.id
_entity.type
_entity.pdbx_description
1 polymer ?
#
loop_
_entity_poly.entity_id
_entity_poly.type
_entity_poly.pdbx_seq_one_letter_code
_entity_poly.pdbx_strand_id
1 'polypeptide(L)'
;DAQESRGLGDVYKRQAPDTVAVSTYQQSAFDHFRSAISEYKPVYFDIGTRGQTTARFQISAKYRLFSPSGNRPATWGENFYLGYTQTSLWDLQSDSMPFIDTTFNPSLFWLSDNMWQSENQAWRLGMNTGVEHNSNGKAGDDSRSVNNAYIQPQFNYRFDGGSTLTFAPKVKAYFGVASENSDYADYAGRVDWNLRWAQDNGAVVSAMYRQGDQRRRTTQLDFAWPLQRTWLNMNGYLHLQYFNGYGETLLGYNQRNESQFRIGLSLVP
;
A
#
# COMPACT_ATOMS: atom_id res chain seq x y z
N ASP A 1 44.04 -55.72 24.80
CA ASP A 1 43.23 -55.27 23.65
C ASP A 1 42.04 -54.43 24.08
N ALA A 2 42.30 -53.27 24.68
CA ALA A 2 41.27 -52.29 25.01
C ALA A 2 41.88 -50.89 25.01
N GLN A 3 42.39 -50.43 23.85
CA GLN A 3 43.01 -49.11 23.81
C GLN A 3 42.87 -48.37 22.46
N GLU A 4 41.83 -48.65 21.65
CA GLU A 4 41.63 -47.97 20.38
C GLU A 4 40.24 -47.35 20.16
N SER A 5 39.48 -46.98 21.18
CA SER A 5 38.18 -46.33 20.99
C SER A 5 38.02 -44.94 21.63
N ARG A 6 39.13 -44.24 21.93
CA ARG A 6 39.08 -42.88 22.56
C ARG A 6 39.39 -41.70 21.64
N GLY A 7 39.55 -41.90 20.34
CA GLY A 7 40.02 -40.86 19.42
C GLY A 7 38.95 -40.20 18.53
N LEU A 8 37.73 -40.69 18.43
CA LEU A 8 36.73 -40.22 17.48
C LEU A 8 35.58 -39.40 18.10
N GLY A 9 35.49 -39.36 19.42
CA GLY A 9 34.45 -38.60 20.12
C GLY A 9 34.73 -37.09 20.28
N ASP A 10 36.01 -36.69 20.26
CA ASP A 10 36.39 -35.30 20.55
C ASP A 10 36.51 -34.42 19.30
N VAL A 11 36.52 -34.98 18.09
CA VAL A 11 36.57 -34.20 16.83
C VAL A 11 35.21 -33.62 16.47
N TYR A 12 34.13 -34.26 16.88
CA TYR A 12 32.76 -33.75 16.60
C TYR A 12 32.26 -32.70 17.57
N LYS A 13 32.91 -32.49 18.70
CA LYS A 13 32.49 -31.49 19.72
C LYS A 13 33.04 -30.08 19.48
N ARG A 14 33.97 -29.90 18.54
CA ARG A 14 34.58 -28.56 18.28
C ARG A 14 34.04 -27.82 17.09
N GLN A 15 33.08 -28.36 16.33
CA GLN A 15 32.46 -27.67 15.18
C GLN A 15 31.08 -27.08 15.48
N ALA A 16 30.56 -27.19 16.70
CA ALA A 16 29.24 -26.71 17.05
C ALA A 16 29.13 -25.18 17.42
N PRO A 17 30.18 -24.43 17.81
CA PRO A 17 30.04 -23.06 18.22
C PRO A 17 29.87 -22.05 17.07
N ASP A 18 30.45 -22.29 15.88
CA ASP A 18 30.51 -21.29 14.83
C ASP A 18 29.21 -21.18 13.99
N THR A 19 28.50 -22.30 13.82
CA THR A 19 27.24 -22.32 13.07
C THR A 19 26.07 -21.70 13.84
N VAL A 20 26.08 -21.78 15.16
CA VAL A 20 25.02 -21.19 16.01
C VAL A 20 25.15 -19.65 16.08
N ALA A 21 26.36 -19.10 16.13
CA ALA A 21 26.60 -17.68 16.18
C ALA A 21 26.26 -16.97 14.84
N VAL A 22 26.58 -17.56 13.70
CA VAL A 22 26.25 -17.03 12.36
C VAL A 22 24.74 -17.07 12.13
N SER A 23 24.06 -18.14 12.52
CA SER A 23 22.61 -18.29 12.46
C SER A 23 21.89 -17.24 13.31
N THR A 24 22.39 -16.98 14.52
CA THR A 24 21.78 -16.01 15.45
C THR A 24 21.94 -14.57 14.94
N TYR A 25 23.07 -14.23 14.33
CA TYR A 25 23.29 -12.88 13.77
C TYR A 25 22.44 -12.64 12.52
N GLN A 26 22.37 -13.60 11.59
CA GLN A 26 21.50 -13.48 10.41
C GLN A 26 20.03 -13.45 10.77
N GLN A 27 19.60 -14.24 11.73
CA GLN A 27 18.23 -14.24 12.23
C GLN A 27 17.88 -12.90 12.87
N SER A 28 18.78 -12.30 13.64
CA SER A 28 18.59 -10.97 14.25
C SER A 28 18.44 -9.86 13.19
N ALA A 29 19.27 -9.84 12.15
CA ALA A 29 19.16 -8.85 11.06
C ALA A 29 17.85 -8.99 10.28
N PHE A 30 17.42 -10.21 10.02
CA PHE A 30 16.17 -10.49 9.34
C PHE A 30 14.94 -10.12 10.21
N ASP A 31 15.01 -10.37 11.51
CA ASP A 31 13.95 -10.01 12.44
C ASP A 31 13.82 -8.47 12.59
N HIS A 32 14.93 -7.74 12.59
CA HIS A 32 14.92 -6.28 12.53
C HIS A 32 14.26 -5.76 11.26
N PHE A 33 14.61 -6.32 10.10
CA PHE A 33 13.98 -5.96 8.83
C PHE A 33 12.47 -6.23 8.85
N ARG A 34 12.06 -7.44 9.29
CA ARG A 34 10.64 -7.82 9.38
C ARG A 34 9.84 -6.93 10.33
N SER A 35 10.43 -6.48 11.42
CA SER A 35 9.76 -5.58 12.37
C SER A 35 9.60 -4.15 11.85
N ALA A 36 10.45 -3.74 10.90
CA ALA A 36 10.43 -2.40 10.32
C ALA A 36 9.52 -2.29 9.08
N ILE A 37 9.27 -3.41 8.37
CA ILE A 37 8.42 -3.43 7.17
C ILE A 37 6.98 -3.76 7.55
N SER A 38 6.03 -3.07 6.92
CA SER A 38 4.59 -3.32 7.09
C SER A 38 3.81 -2.89 5.84
N GLU A 39 2.53 -3.24 5.80
CA GLU A 39 1.60 -2.77 4.77
C GLU A 39 1.46 -1.25 4.78
N TYR A 40 1.22 -0.67 3.60
CA TYR A 40 1.04 0.79 3.45
C TYR A 40 -0.29 1.14 2.78
N LYS A 41 -0.48 0.72 1.54
CA LYS A 41 -1.73 0.86 0.79
C LYS A 41 -2.26 -0.54 0.48
N PRO A 42 -3.50 -0.69 0.00
CA PRO A 42 -4.06 -2.01 -0.37
C PRO A 42 -3.15 -2.81 -1.30
N VAL A 43 -3.10 -4.13 -1.11
CA VAL A 43 -2.35 -5.07 -1.94
C VAL A 43 -3.34 -6.04 -2.56
N TYR A 44 -3.54 -5.94 -3.88
CA TYR A 44 -4.57 -6.70 -4.58
C TYR A 44 -4.16 -7.08 -6.00
N PHE A 45 -4.88 -8.07 -6.56
CA PHE A 45 -4.83 -8.47 -7.97
C PHE A 45 -6.27 -8.74 -8.45
N ASP A 46 -6.75 -7.89 -9.37
CA ASP A 46 -8.13 -7.89 -9.85
C ASP A 46 -8.18 -8.00 -11.37
N ILE A 47 -9.17 -8.73 -11.88
CA ILE A 47 -9.42 -8.91 -13.30
C ILE A 47 -10.78 -8.29 -13.66
N GLY A 48 -10.83 -7.56 -14.76
CA GLY A 48 -12.05 -7.01 -15.34
C GLY A 48 -12.12 -7.26 -16.84
N THR A 49 -13.34 -7.37 -17.37
CA THR A 49 -13.59 -7.77 -18.76
C THR A 49 -14.43 -6.77 -19.54
N ARG A 50 -14.66 -5.57 -19.03
CA ARG A 50 -15.43 -4.56 -19.74
C ARG A 50 -14.59 -3.89 -20.83
N GLY A 51 -14.93 -4.16 -22.08
CA GLY A 51 -14.13 -3.80 -23.23
C GLY A 51 -13.02 -4.83 -23.45
N GLN A 52 -11.82 -4.51 -23.02
CA GLN A 52 -10.65 -5.38 -23.07
C GLN A 52 -10.47 -6.09 -21.70
N THR A 53 -10.10 -7.36 -21.72
CA THR A 53 -9.77 -8.07 -20.48
C THR A 53 -8.44 -7.58 -19.94
N THR A 54 -8.49 -6.99 -18.74
CA THR A 54 -7.32 -6.43 -18.08
C THR A 54 -7.19 -6.95 -16.67
N ALA A 55 -5.94 -7.06 -16.18
CA ALA A 55 -5.66 -7.19 -14.75
C ALA A 55 -5.14 -5.85 -14.21
N ARG A 56 -5.65 -5.45 -13.06
CA ARG A 56 -5.10 -4.35 -12.26
C ARG A 56 -4.57 -4.92 -10.96
N PHE A 57 -3.33 -4.62 -10.63
CA PHE A 57 -2.76 -5.03 -9.36
C PHE A 57 -1.97 -3.90 -8.70
N GLN A 58 -1.90 -3.98 -7.38
CA GLN A 58 -1.13 -3.06 -6.56
C GLN A 58 -0.32 -3.83 -5.54
N ILE A 59 0.95 -3.45 -5.42
CA ILE A 59 1.86 -3.91 -4.39
C ILE A 59 2.28 -2.67 -3.60
N SER A 60 2.23 -2.75 -2.27
CA SER A 60 2.58 -1.61 -1.43
C SER A 60 3.14 -2.05 -0.08
N ALA A 61 4.19 -1.36 0.36
CA ALA A 61 4.78 -1.54 1.67
C ALA A 61 5.38 -0.23 2.18
N LYS A 62 5.56 -0.14 3.50
CA LYS A 62 6.33 0.93 4.15
C LYS A 62 7.39 0.34 5.05
N TYR A 63 8.49 1.06 5.18
CA TYR A 63 9.61 0.73 6.05
C TYR A 63 9.81 1.85 7.06
N ARG A 64 9.77 1.53 8.36
CA ARG A 64 10.03 2.48 9.43
C ARG A 64 11.51 2.82 9.48
N LEU A 65 11.86 4.09 9.39
CA LEU A 65 13.27 4.52 9.37
C LEU A 65 13.94 4.45 10.75
N PHE A 66 13.17 4.68 11.81
CA PHE A 66 13.70 4.73 13.17
C PHE A 66 12.93 3.79 14.07
N SER A 67 13.61 2.83 14.68
CA SER A 67 12.98 1.91 15.61
C SER A 67 12.83 2.58 17.00
N PRO A 68 11.64 2.52 17.63
CA PRO A 68 11.48 2.97 19.02
C PRO A 68 12.41 2.20 19.95
N SER A 69 13.08 2.89 20.87
CA SER A 69 13.93 2.25 21.86
C SER A 69 13.09 1.69 23.01
N GLY A 70 13.11 0.37 23.22
CA GLY A 70 12.37 -0.31 24.29
C GLY A 70 10.85 -0.35 24.07
N ASN A 71 10.10 -0.57 25.14
CA ASN A 71 8.62 -0.73 25.12
C ASN A 71 7.84 0.60 25.23
N ARG A 72 8.46 1.74 24.92
CA ARG A 72 7.77 3.03 24.94
C ARG A 72 7.07 3.32 23.61
N PRO A 73 6.02 4.15 23.61
CA PRO A 73 5.44 4.66 22.37
C PRO A 73 6.48 5.39 21.52
N ALA A 74 6.36 5.31 20.19
CA ALA A 74 7.24 6.03 19.29
C ALA A 74 7.13 7.54 19.53
N THR A 75 8.27 8.22 19.56
CA THR A 75 8.34 9.68 19.59
C THR A 75 8.02 10.25 18.21
N TRP A 76 7.78 11.57 18.12
CA TRP A 76 7.52 12.25 16.85
C TRP A 76 8.59 11.94 15.80
N GLY A 77 9.88 11.97 16.15
CA GLY A 77 10.99 11.69 15.22
C GLY A 77 11.08 10.24 14.76
N GLU A 78 10.43 9.29 15.43
CA GLU A 78 10.46 7.86 15.08
C GLU A 78 9.32 7.44 14.15
N ASN A 79 8.44 8.35 13.79
CA ASN A 79 7.28 8.10 12.91
C ASN A 79 7.55 8.41 11.43
N PHE A 80 8.81 8.41 10.99
CA PHE A 80 9.18 8.55 9.59
C PHE A 80 9.30 7.20 8.90
N TYR A 81 8.77 7.16 7.68
CA TYR A 81 8.71 5.96 6.86
C TYR A 81 9.15 6.25 5.43
N LEU A 82 9.81 5.26 4.82
CA LEU A 82 9.89 5.13 3.38
C LEU A 82 8.73 4.25 2.93
N GLY A 83 7.99 4.72 1.93
CA GLY A 83 6.94 3.94 1.29
C GLY A 83 7.26 3.64 -0.16
N TYR A 84 6.73 2.53 -0.62
CA TYR A 84 6.74 2.18 -2.02
C TYR A 84 5.39 1.61 -2.41
N THR A 85 4.82 2.12 -3.50
CA THR A 85 3.62 1.56 -4.12
C THR A 85 3.84 1.41 -5.61
N GLN A 86 3.48 0.27 -6.14
CA GLN A 86 3.42 0.03 -7.57
C GLN A 86 2.01 -0.37 -7.94
N THR A 87 1.44 0.31 -8.93
CA THR A 87 0.14 -0.03 -9.50
C THR A 87 0.32 -0.28 -10.99
N SER A 88 -0.10 -1.44 -11.46
CA SER A 88 0.02 -1.84 -12.87
C SER A 88 -1.35 -2.17 -13.45
N LEU A 89 -1.54 -1.78 -14.69
CA LEU A 89 -2.63 -2.22 -15.55
C LEU A 89 -2.05 -3.09 -16.66
N TRP A 90 -2.52 -4.31 -16.76
CA TRP A 90 -2.00 -5.36 -17.62
C TRP A 90 -3.07 -5.81 -18.61
N ASP A 91 -2.75 -5.79 -19.89
CA ASP A 91 -3.61 -6.34 -20.95
C ASP A 91 -3.46 -7.86 -20.98
N LEU A 92 -4.56 -8.57 -20.73
CA LEU A 92 -4.59 -10.04 -20.76
C LEU A 92 -5.14 -10.61 -22.07
N GLN A 93 -5.54 -9.75 -23.01
CA GLN A 93 -6.25 -10.16 -24.23
C GLN A 93 -5.40 -10.05 -25.49
N SER A 94 -4.52 -9.06 -25.57
CA SER A 94 -3.68 -8.84 -26.75
C SER A 94 -2.54 -9.86 -26.85
N ASP A 95 -2.03 -10.05 -28.07
CA ASP A 95 -0.82 -10.84 -28.29
C ASP A 95 0.33 -10.29 -27.45
N SER A 96 1.16 -11.18 -26.86
CA SER A 96 2.24 -10.84 -25.94
C SER A 96 1.82 -10.24 -24.59
N MET A 97 0.53 -10.05 -24.31
CA MET A 97 -0.02 -9.57 -23.04
C MET A 97 0.82 -8.44 -22.42
N PRO A 98 0.91 -7.26 -23.04
CA PRO A 98 1.79 -6.18 -22.57
C PRO A 98 1.22 -5.49 -21.35
N PHE A 99 2.10 -4.90 -20.52
CA PHE A 99 1.66 -3.90 -19.55
C PHE A 99 1.22 -2.63 -20.28
N ILE A 100 -0.01 -2.19 -20.02
CA ILE A 100 -0.55 -0.93 -20.55
C ILE A 100 0.21 0.22 -19.90
N ASP A 101 0.29 0.20 -18.56
CA ASP A 101 1.06 1.16 -17.78
C ASP A 101 1.39 0.60 -16.41
N THR A 102 2.49 1.11 -15.84
CA THR A 102 2.87 0.86 -14.45
C THR A 102 3.25 2.18 -13.81
N THR A 103 2.66 2.50 -12.67
CA THR A 103 3.01 3.66 -11.87
C THR A 103 3.86 3.21 -10.68
N PHE A 104 5.06 3.78 -10.57
CA PHE A 104 5.97 3.63 -9.44
C PHE A 104 5.81 4.84 -8.51
N ASN A 105 5.56 4.62 -7.23
CA ASN A 105 5.30 5.67 -6.25
C ASN A 105 6.17 5.47 -5.00
N PRO A 106 7.48 5.80 -5.03
CA PRO A 106 8.27 5.96 -3.83
C PRO A 106 7.81 7.21 -3.05
N SER A 107 7.86 7.12 -1.73
CA SER A 107 7.42 8.19 -0.83
C SER A 107 8.24 8.25 0.44
N LEU A 108 8.36 9.44 1.00
CA LEU A 108 8.91 9.69 2.33
C LEU A 108 7.84 10.45 3.13
N PHE A 109 7.43 9.90 4.25
CA PHE A 109 6.33 10.48 5.01
C PHE A 109 6.45 10.24 6.52
N TRP A 110 5.77 11.09 7.25
CA TRP A 110 5.52 10.96 8.68
C TRP A 110 4.10 10.46 8.91
N LEU A 111 3.94 9.44 9.75
CA LEU A 111 2.65 8.81 10.03
C LEU A 111 2.47 8.63 11.52
N SER A 112 1.35 9.13 12.04
CA SER A 112 0.86 8.83 13.38
C SER A 112 -0.62 8.45 13.32
N ASP A 113 -0.95 7.26 13.79
CA ASP A 113 -2.32 6.78 13.82
C ASP A 113 -3.13 7.37 14.99
N ASN A 114 -2.46 7.95 15.98
CA ASN A 114 -3.07 8.51 17.18
C ASN A 114 -2.32 9.75 17.65
N MET A 115 -2.71 10.92 17.13
CA MET A 115 -2.28 12.22 17.63
C MET A 115 -3.18 12.72 18.77
N TRP A 116 -4.43 12.32 18.74
CA TRP A 116 -5.44 12.64 19.75
C TRP A 116 -6.52 11.57 19.77
N GLN A 117 -7.05 11.31 20.96
CA GLN A 117 -8.15 10.38 21.18
C GLN A 117 -9.11 10.95 22.21
N SER A 118 -10.43 10.76 22.00
CA SER A 118 -11.45 11.14 22.97
C SER A 118 -11.41 10.25 24.22
N GLU A 119 -11.93 10.75 25.34
CA GLU A 119 -11.97 10.02 26.61
C GLU A 119 -12.69 8.67 26.50
N ASN A 120 -13.79 8.62 25.75
CA ASN A 120 -14.53 7.39 25.50
C ASN A 120 -13.91 6.52 24.39
N GLN A 121 -12.75 6.88 23.86
CA GLN A 121 -11.99 6.18 22.79
C GLN A 121 -12.75 6.00 21.47
N ALA A 122 -13.92 6.61 21.31
CA ALA A 122 -14.71 6.51 20.09
C ALA A 122 -14.09 7.30 18.91
N TRP A 123 -13.51 8.48 19.20
CA TRP A 123 -12.85 9.30 18.20
C TRP A 123 -11.33 9.22 18.32
N ARG A 124 -10.65 9.09 17.21
CA ARG A 124 -9.20 9.13 17.10
C ARG A 124 -8.77 9.95 15.89
N LEU A 125 -7.83 10.86 16.09
CA LEU A 125 -7.21 11.65 15.02
C LEU A 125 -5.82 11.11 14.73
N GLY A 126 -5.59 10.69 13.50
CA GLY A 126 -4.28 10.38 12.94
C GLY A 126 -3.85 11.42 11.91
N MET A 127 -2.62 11.32 11.44
CA MET A 127 -2.04 12.17 10.42
C MET A 127 -1.04 11.40 9.57
N ASN A 128 -1.13 11.56 8.26
CA ASN A 128 -0.11 11.13 7.31
C ASN A 128 0.29 12.36 6.48
N THR A 129 1.57 12.70 6.46
CA THR A 129 2.08 13.85 5.70
C THR A 129 3.46 13.56 5.14
N GLY A 130 3.73 14.00 3.93
CA GLY A 130 5.00 13.69 3.30
C GLY A 130 5.09 14.16 1.86
N VAL A 131 6.04 13.57 1.16
CA VAL A 131 6.28 13.78 -0.27
C VAL A 131 6.24 12.44 -0.99
N GLU A 132 5.74 12.45 -2.21
CA GLU A 132 5.72 11.27 -3.07
C GLU A 132 6.07 11.64 -4.52
N HIS A 133 6.74 10.72 -5.16
CA HIS A 133 7.06 10.76 -6.58
C HIS A 133 6.22 9.73 -7.30
N ASN A 134 5.56 10.12 -8.39
CA ASN A 134 4.86 9.20 -9.28
C ASN A 134 5.53 9.24 -10.64
N SER A 135 5.92 8.09 -11.16
CA SER A 135 6.52 7.96 -12.48
C SER A 135 6.08 6.64 -13.12
N ASN A 136 5.91 6.65 -14.42
CA ASN A 136 5.62 5.41 -15.14
C ASN A 136 6.87 4.73 -15.74
N GLY A 137 8.06 5.31 -15.56
CA GLY A 137 9.32 4.71 -16.01
C GLY A 137 9.47 4.63 -17.53
N LYS A 138 8.60 5.28 -18.31
CA LYS A 138 8.69 5.33 -19.78
C LYS A 138 9.53 6.54 -20.22
N ALA A 139 9.95 6.53 -21.47
CA ALA A 139 10.72 7.61 -22.10
C ALA A 139 9.93 8.26 -23.24
N GLY A 140 10.37 9.44 -23.69
CA GLY A 140 9.77 10.18 -24.81
C GLY A 140 8.33 10.61 -24.50
N ASP A 141 7.48 10.61 -25.51
CA ASP A 141 6.10 11.09 -25.44
C ASP A 141 5.22 10.31 -24.45
N ASP A 142 5.60 9.08 -24.10
CA ASP A 142 4.91 8.25 -23.10
C ASP A 142 5.40 8.47 -21.67
N SER A 143 6.43 9.29 -21.46
CA SER A 143 6.96 9.61 -20.14
C SER A 143 5.93 10.39 -19.32
N ARG A 144 5.70 9.98 -18.07
CA ARG A 144 4.86 10.73 -17.13
C ARG A 144 5.54 10.72 -15.77
N SER A 145 5.62 11.90 -15.16
CA SER A 145 6.19 12.07 -13.84
C SER A 145 5.59 13.26 -13.13
N VAL A 146 5.30 13.10 -11.86
CA VAL A 146 4.78 14.16 -10.98
C VAL A 146 5.20 13.94 -9.55
N ASN A 147 5.65 15.00 -8.90
CA ASN A 147 5.88 15.03 -7.46
C ASN A 147 4.75 15.78 -6.76
N ASN A 148 4.43 15.38 -5.56
CA ASN A 148 3.56 16.14 -4.68
C ASN A 148 3.99 16.04 -3.23
N ALA A 149 3.78 17.13 -2.50
CA ALA A 149 3.71 17.13 -1.05
C ALA A 149 2.24 17.01 -0.65
N TYR A 150 1.96 16.34 0.47
CA TYR A 150 0.60 16.15 0.91
C TYR A 150 0.43 16.20 2.42
N ILE A 151 -0.80 16.52 2.82
CA ILE A 151 -1.29 16.40 4.19
C ILE A 151 -2.58 15.59 4.13
N GLN A 152 -2.69 14.58 4.99
CA GLN A 152 -3.84 13.68 5.07
C GLN A 152 -4.20 13.42 6.54
N PRO A 153 -5.03 14.28 7.16
CA PRO A 153 -5.62 13.97 8.46
C PRO A 153 -6.53 12.75 8.35
N GLN A 154 -6.58 11.95 9.40
CA GLN A 154 -7.36 10.72 9.47
C GLN A 154 -8.33 10.81 10.66
N PHE A 155 -9.60 11.05 10.38
CA PHE A 155 -10.67 11.10 11.38
C PHE A 155 -11.27 9.70 11.49
N ASN A 156 -11.05 9.04 12.62
CA ASN A 156 -11.54 7.69 12.86
C ASN A 156 -12.64 7.72 13.92
N TYR A 157 -13.76 7.09 13.62
CA TYR A 157 -14.84 6.85 14.56
C TYR A 157 -15.05 5.35 14.76
N ARG A 158 -14.92 4.90 16.00
CA ARG A 158 -15.15 3.52 16.42
C ARG A 158 -16.56 3.33 16.89
N PHE A 159 -17.31 2.45 16.24
CA PHE A 159 -18.65 2.05 16.67
C PHE A 159 -18.59 0.93 17.71
N ASP A 160 -19.55 0.90 18.62
CA ASP A 160 -19.66 -0.16 19.66
C ASP A 160 -19.82 -1.56 19.05
N GLY A 161 -20.40 -1.66 17.84
CA GLY A 161 -20.59 -2.90 17.10
C GLY A 161 -19.33 -3.48 16.44
N GLY A 162 -18.11 -2.97 16.76
CA GLY A 162 -16.87 -3.52 16.26
C GLY A 162 -16.57 -3.15 14.80
N SER A 163 -16.87 -1.91 14.41
CA SER A 163 -16.45 -1.35 13.13
C SER A 163 -15.86 0.04 13.29
N THR A 164 -15.07 0.47 12.32
CA THR A 164 -14.45 1.80 12.30
C THR A 164 -14.76 2.50 10.99
N LEU A 165 -15.20 3.74 11.06
CA LEU A 165 -15.33 4.63 9.92
C LEU A 165 -14.13 5.61 9.94
N THR A 166 -13.41 5.68 8.84
CA THR A 166 -12.28 6.59 8.65
C THR A 166 -12.60 7.55 7.51
N PHE A 167 -12.52 8.84 7.78
CA PHE A 167 -12.53 9.89 6.77
C PHE A 167 -11.14 10.51 6.69
N ALA A 168 -10.50 10.45 5.50
CA ALA A 168 -9.09 10.81 5.34
C ALA A 168 -8.86 11.62 4.04
N PRO A 169 -9.25 12.93 4.02
CA PRO A 169 -8.98 13.78 2.87
C PRO A 169 -7.46 13.99 2.70
N LYS A 170 -6.94 13.70 1.49
CA LYS A 170 -5.55 13.93 1.13
C LYS A 170 -5.44 15.18 0.28
N VAL A 171 -4.90 16.25 0.85
CA VAL A 171 -4.64 17.51 0.17
C VAL A 171 -3.24 17.49 -0.42
N LYS A 172 -3.11 17.82 -1.70
CA LYS A 172 -1.87 17.69 -2.48
C LYS A 172 -1.42 19.04 -3.04
N ALA A 173 -0.11 19.30 -2.97
CA ALA A 173 0.56 20.39 -3.66
C ALA A 173 1.57 19.80 -4.64
N TYR A 174 1.34 20.00 -5.93
CA TYR A 174 2.20 19.46 -7.00
C TYR A 174 3.42 20.33 -7.23
N PHE A 175 4.57 19.69 -7.51
CA PHE A 175 5.82 20.32 -7.91
C PHE A 175 6.61 19.35 -8.80
N GLY A 176 7.51 19.87 -9.65
CA GLY A 176 8.33 19.02 -10.52
C GLY A 176 7.48 18.11 -11.42
N VAL A 177 6.44 18.68 -12.01
CA VAL A 177 5.59 17.98 -12.99
C VAL A 177 6.32 17.96 -14.33
N ALA A 178 6.38 16.79 -14.97
CA ALA A 178 7.01 16.65 -16.29
C ALA A 178 6.26 17.47 -17.35
N SER A 179 6.98 17.94 -18.37
CA SER A 179 6.41 18.73 -19.48
C SER A 179 5.29 17.98 -20.22
N GLU A 180 5.43 16.68 -20.36
CA GLU A 180 4.51 15.77 -21.05
C GLU A 180 3.16 15.61 -20.32
N ASN A 181 3.10 16.02 -19.05
CA ASN A 181 1.87 16.01 -18.26
C ASN A 181 1.70 17.27 -17.40
N SER A 182 2.09 18.42 -17.94
CA SER A 182 2.06 19.71 -17.23
C SER A 182 0.67 20.12 -16.71
N ASP A 183 -0.39 19.63 -17.34
CA ASP A 183 -1.80 19.83 -16.97
C ASP A 183 -2.36 18.72 -16.04
N TYR A 184 -1.50 17.89 -15.46
CA TYR A 184 -1.89 16.77 -14.60
C TYR A 184 -2.86 17.18 -13.47
N ALA A 185 -2.62 18.34 -12.87
CA ALA A 185 -3.45 18.84 -11.77
C ALA A 185 -4.90 19.13 -12.19
N ASP A 186 -5.12 19.51 -13.47
CA ASP A 186 -6.45 19.81 -14.02
C ASP A 186 -7.35 18.56 -14.07
N TYR A 187 -6.73 17.37 -14.16
CA TYR A 187 -7.43 16.09 -14.17
C TYR A 187 -7.46 15.42 -12.80
N ALA A 188 -6.33 15.39 -12.13
CA ALA A 188 -6.18 14.71 -10.85
C ALA A 188 -6.74 15.52 -9.66
N GLY A 189 -6.94 16.83 -9.84
CA GLY A 189 -7.35 17.72 -8.74
C GLY A 189 -6.32 17.77 -7.61
N ARG A 190 -6.63 18.52 -6.57
CA ARG A 190 -5.73 18.72 -5.42
C ARG A 190 -6.15 17.99 -4.16
N VAL A 191 -7.36 17.39 -4.16
CA VAL A 191 -7.88 16.67 -2.98
C VAL A 191 -8.40 15.30 -3.40
N ASP A 192 -7.92 14.26 -2.74
CA ASP A 192 -8.52 12.93 -2.77
C ASP A 192 -9.36 12.77 -1.50
N TRP A 193 -10.67 12.66 -1.67
CA TRP A 193 -11.63 12.43 -0.59
C TRP A 193 -11.73 10.93 -0.35
N ASN A 194 -11.15 10.46 0.75
CA ASN A 194 -11.13 9.05 1.08
C ASN A 194 -12.06 8.77 2.26
N LEU A 195 -12.92 7.78 2.10
CA LEU A 195 -13.79 7.24 3.13
C LEU A 195 -13.60 5.73 3.21
N ARG A 196 -13.43 5.20 4.41
CA ARG A 196 -13.25 3.75 4.62
C ARG A 196 -14.07 3.31 5.82
N TRP A 197 -14.84 2.25 5.64
CA TRP A 197 -15.52 1.55 6.71
C TRP A 197 -14.97 0.12 6.80
N ALA A 198 -14.60 -0.30 7.99
CA ALA A 198 -14.02 -1.62 8.22
C ALA A 198 -14.62 -2.26 9.46
N GLN A 199 -15.08 -3.50 9.33
CA GLN A 199 -15.48 -4.35 10.45
C GLN A 199 -14.26 -5.10 11.01
N ASP A 200 -14.24 -5.34 12.31
CA ASP A 200 -13.27 -6.23 12.91
C ASP A 200 -13.44 -7.64 12.34
N ASN A 201 -12.38 -8.16 11.73
CA ASN A 201 -12.39 -9.47 11.05
C ASN A 201 -13.54 -9.64 10.05
N GLY A 202 -14.01 -8.55 9.42
CA GLY A 202 -15.17 -8.56 8.54
C GLY A 202 -14.94 -7.81 7.23
N ALA A 203 -16.03 -7.32 6.67
CA ALA A 203 -16.03 -6.56 5.43
C ALA A 203 -15.27 -5.25 5.57
N VAL A 204 -14.62 -4.84 4.48
CA VAL A 204 -14.03 -3.51 4.31
C VAL A 204 -14.63 -2.88 3.07
N VAL A 205 -15.07 -1.63 3.20
CA VAL A 205 -15.58 -0.82 2.08
C VAL A 205 -14.75 0.46 2.04
N SER A 206 -14.21 0.80 0.89
CA SER A 206 -13.46 2.03 0.68
C SER A 206 -14.02 2.80 -0.51
N ALA A 207 -14.03 4.12 -0.40
CA ALA A 207 -14.42 5.01 -1.47
C ALA A 207 -13.37 6.12 -1.60
N MET A 208 -12.96 6.40 -2.82
CA MET A 208 -12.14 7.55 -3.18
C MET A 208 -12.88 8.38 -4.22
N TYR A 209 -12.96 9.67 -3.96
CA TYR A 209 -13.46 10.63 -4.92
C TYR A 209 -12.46 11.77 -5.09
N ARG A 210 -12.24 12.18 -6.33
CA ARG A 210 -11.47 13.37 -6.67
C ARG A 210 -12.15 14.16 -7.75
N GLN A 211 -11.91 15.47 -7.74
CA GLN A 211 -12.41 16.37 -8.75
C GLN A 211 -11.29 17.29 -9.22
N GLY A 212 -11.02 17.24 -10.50
CA GLY A 212 -10.19 18.19 -11.23
C GLY A 212 -11.02 19.36 -11.77
N ASP A 213 -10.41 20.13 -12.65
CA ASP A 213 -11.03 21.27 -13.29
C ASP A 213 -12.12 20.84 -14.29
N GLN A 214 -13.00 21.79 -14.67
CA GLN A 214 -14.05 21.56 -15.67
C GLN A 214 -14.94 20.33 -15.39
N ARG A 215 -15.19 20.01 -14.09
CA ARG A 215 -16.00 18.87 -13.65
C ARG A 215 -15.38 17.50 -14.01
N ARG A 216 -14.09 17.44 -14.28
CA ARG A 216 -13.37 16.17 -14.42
C ARG A 216 -13.36 15.48 -13.06
N ARG A 217 -13.94 14.29 -12.98
CA ARG A 217 -14.10 13.57 -11.71
C ARG A 217 -13.67 12.12 -11.86
N THR A 218 -13.22 11.56 -10.75
CA THR A 218 -12.85 10.16 -10.64
C THR A 218 -13.45 9.60 -9.36
N THR A 219 -14.02 8.41 -9.48
CA THR A 219 -14.57 7.65 -8.36
C THR A 219 -13.99 6.24 -8.40
N GLN A 220 -13.49 5.78 -7.29
CA GLN A 220 -13.11 4.39 -7.07
C GLN A 220 -13.82 3.89 -5.82
N LEU A 221 -14.41 2.69 -5.91
CA LEU A 221 -15.04 1.98 -4.81
C LEU A 221 -14.39 0.60 -4.71
N ASP A 222 -14.03 0.22 -3.52
CA ASP A 222 -13.44 -1.09 -3.24
C ASP A 222 -14.26 -1.78 -2.14
N PHE A 223 -14.53 -3.07 -2.33
CA PHE A 223 -15.15 -3.93 -1.34
C PHE A 223 -14.30 -5.17 -1.13
N ALA A 224 -14.02 -5.51 0.12
CA ALA A 224 -13.26 -6.69 0.47
C ALA A 224 -14.00 -7.53 1.51
N TRP A 225 -14.10 -8.84 1.26
CA TRP A 225 -14.70 -9.81 2.17
C TRP A 225 -13.67 -10.86 2.59
N PRO A 226 -13.44 -11.10 3.88
CA PRO A 226 -12.42 -12.04 4.34
C PRO A 226 -12.74 -13.48 3.91
N LEU A 227 -11.78 -14.10 3.23
CA LEU A 227 -11.91 -15.49 2.75
C LEU A 227 -11.96 -16.51 3.90
N GLN A 228 -11.44 -16.15 5.07
CA GLN A 228 -11.57 -16.95 6.30
C GLN A 228 -13.02 -17.13 6.74
N ARG A 229 -13.94 -16.24 6.33
CA ARG A 229 -15.38 -16.34 6.59
C ARG A 229 -16.14 -17.05 5.49
N THR A 230 -15.45 -17.66 4.55
CA THR A 230 -16.03 -18.47 3.47
C THR A 230 -15.67 -19.95 3.67
N TRP A 231 -16.24 -20.82 2.86
CA TRP A 231 -15.88 -22.24 2.83
C TRP A 231 -14.40 -22.50 2.46
N LEU A 232 -13.73 -21.54 1.81
CA LEU A 232 -12.32 -21.62 1.46
C LEU A 232 -11.40 -21.55 2.69
N ASN A 233 -11.81 -20.84 3.75
CA ASN A 233 -11.03 -20.64 4.99
C ASN A 233 -9.55 -20.27 4.73
N MET A 234 -9.32 -19.37 3.76
CA MET A 234 -8.02 -18.91 3.33
C MET A 234 -7.69 -17.52 3.91
N ASN A 235 -6.41 -17.22 4.06
CA ASN A 235 -5.96 -15.87 4.33
C ASN A 235 -6.22 -14.97 3.11
N GLY A 236 -6.50 -13.67 3.38
CA GLY A 236 -6.82 -12.69 2.35
C GLY A 236 -8.32 -12.47 2.20
N TYR A 237 -8.65 -11.73 1.15
CA TYR A 237 -10.00 -11.22 0.91
C TYR A 237 -10.41 -11.46 -0.53
N LEU A 238 -11.69 -11.78 -0.75
CA LEU A 238 -12.32 -11.56 -2.05
C LEU A 238 -12.42 -10.05 -2.24
N HIS A 239 -11.94 -9.54 -3.37
CA HIS A 239 -11.89 -8.11 -3.66
C HIS A 239 -12.75 -7.77 -4.87
N LEU A 240 -13.53 -6.71 -4.76
CA LEU A 240 -14.31 -6.11 -5.85
C LEU A 240 -13.90 -4.66 -5.98
N GLN A 241 -13.61 -4.22 -7.19
CA GLN A 241 -13.26 -2.84 -7.48
C GLN A 241 -14.17 -2.27 -8.57
N TYR A 242 -14.66 -1.05 -8.32
CA TYR A 242 -15.30 -0.20 -9.32
C TYR A 242 -14.47 1.04 -9.54
N PHE A 243 -14.22 1.38 -10.78
CA PHE A 243 -13.53 2.60 -11.18
C PHE A 243 -14.31 3.32 -12.30
N ASN A 244 -14.42 4.64 -12.20
CA ASN A 244 -14.95 5.51 -13.25
C ASN A 244 -14.28 6.87 -13.21
N GLY A 245 -13.84 7.37 -14.35
CA GLY A 245 -13.31 8.72 -14.49
C GLY A 245 -11.91 8.77 -15.10
N TYR A 246 -11.13 9.76 -14.67
CA TYR A 246 -9.82 10.08 -15.21
C TYR A 246 -8.70 9.46 -14.37
N GLY A 247 -7.54 9.20 -15.01
CA GLY A 247 -6.32 8.81 -14.30
C GLY A 247 -6.37 7.42 -13.68
N GLU A 248 -6.92 6.45 -14.40
CA GLU A 248 -6.80 5.04 -14.03
C GLU A 248 -5.33 4.60 -14.02
N THR A 249 -4.56 5.12 -14.97
CA THR A 249 -3.11 4.98 -15.05
C THR A 249 -2.45 6.36 -15.14
N LEU A 250 -1.17 6.42 -14.86
CA LEU A 250 -0.42 7.67 -14.97
C LEU A 250 -0.26 8.09 -16.44
N LEU A 251 -0.06 7.14 -17.35
CA LEU A 251 0.01 7.40 -18.78
C LEU A 251 -1.31 7.99 -19.31
N GLY A 252 -2.43 7.39 -18.90
CA GLY A 252 -3.77 7.82 -19.27
C GLY A 252 -4.43 8.82 -18.30
N TYR A 253 -3.64 9.67 -17.61
CA TYR A 253 -4.17 10.57 -16.59
C TYR A 253 -5.27 11.50 -17.12
N ASN A 254 -5.20 11.89 -18.38
CA ASN A 254 -6.13 12.78 -19.08
C ASN A 254 -7.19 12.04 -19.91
N GLN A 255 -7.18 10.72 -19.91
CA GLN A 255 -8.19 9.90 -20.58
C GLN A 255 -9.31 9.55 -19.59
N ARG A 256 -10.54 9.70 -20.07
CA ARG A 256 -11.69 9.29 -19.29
C ARG A 256 -12.00 7.84 -19.54
N ASN A 257 -11.89 7.02 -18.50
CA ASN A 257 -12.34 5.64 -18.56
C ASN A 257 -13.82 5.54 -18.17
N GLU A 258 -14.55 4.72 -18.94
CA GLU A 258 -15.88 4.28 -18.56
C GLU A 258 -15.82 3.39 -17.32
N SER A 259 -17.00 3.12 -16.75
CA SER A 259 -17.10 2.26 -15.55
C SER A 259 -16.40 0.92 -15.76
N GLN A 260 -15.41 0.65 -14.95
CA GLN A 260 -14.71 -0.62 -14.88
C GLN A 260 -15.14 -1.37 -13.63
N PHE A 261 -15.45 -2.66 -13.79
CA PHE A 261 -15.73 -3.57 -12.69
C PHE A 261 -14.68 -4.67 -12.70
N ARG A 262 -14.06 -4.91 -11.55
CA ARG A 262 -13.03 -5.92 -11.38
C ARG A 262 -13.33 -6.78 -10.18
N ILE A 263 -12.92 -8.03 -10.26
CA ILE A 263 -12.99 -9.01 -9.18
C ILE A 263 -11.63 -9.69 -9.04
N GLY A 264 -11.23 -9.96 -7.83
CA GLY A 264 -9.96 -10.63 -7.58
C GLY A 264 -9.72 -10.92 -6.10
N LEU A 265 -8.47 -10.89 -5.74
CA LEU A 265 -8.01 -11.18 -4.39
C LEU A 265 -7.23 -9.99 -3.83
N SER A 266 -7.42 -9.71 -2.55
CA SER A 266 -6.59 -8.77 -1.80
C SER A 266 -5.92 -9.47 -0.62
N LEU A 267 -4.64 -9.15 -0.39
CA LEU A 267 -3.92 -9.57 0.80
C LEU A 267 -4.12 -8.56 1.93
N VAL A 268 -4.22 -7.28 1.57
CA VAL A 268 -4.47 -6.15 2.46
C VAL A 268 -5.55 -5.29 1.79
N PRO A 269 -6.77 -5.20 2.35
CA PRO A 269 -7.87 -4.46 1.77
C PRO A 269 -7.83 -2.95 2.03
#